data_3f5eadc2bda1b2509bdafd4830774a80
#
_entry.id   3f5eadc2bda1b2509bdafd4830774a80
#
_cell.length_a   1.000
_cell.length_b   1.000
_cell.length_c   1.000
_cell.angle_alpha   90.00
_cell.angle_beta   90.00
_cell.angle_gamma   90.00
#
_symmetry.space_group_name_H-M   'P 1'
#
loop_
_entity.id
_entity.type
_entity.pdbx_description
1 polymer ?
#
loop_
_entity_poly.entity_id
_entity_poly.type
_entity_poly.pdbx_seq_one_letter_code
_entity_poly.pdbx_strand_id
1 'polypeptide(L)'
;MTDRLAYADGMGVDFGKQTVLVTGASAGIGAEFARQLAARGSRLVLVARRKDRLEELAEQLRATHRVAVHVVAADLAQPGIGERLAAEVAGFGVTSVVNNAGFGNFGAFHEEEPERLRQEVAVDVNAVVEISRAFIEPLRANGHGFLVNVASMAAHQATPWSSVYGATKAFVLSFTEGLWIESRGTGLRVMVLSPGATRTEFFEVSGSEDMAAGLRMQTAGEVVATAMRALDRRVTPVGVISGRMNRVLAFAGRHLASRAMGARMIGRMVQRS
;
A
#
# COMPACT_ATOMS: atom_id res chain seq x y z
N MET A 1 30.05 -9.62 -10.50
CA MET A 1 29.81 -8.16 -10.54
C MET A 1 28.98 -7.82 -9.33
N THR A 2 29.61 -7.49 -8.21
CA THR A 2 28.95 -7.16 -6.95
C THR A 2 28.31 -5.79 -7.06
N ASP A 3 27.00 -5.82 -7.19
CA ASP A 3 26.13 -4.68 -7.37
C ASP A 3 26.10 -3.85 -6.06
N ARG A 4 26.88 -2.78 -6.01
CA ARG A 4 26.85 -1.82 -4.91
C ARG A 4 25.53 -1.04 -4.96
N LEU A 5 24.49 -1.63 -4.37
CA LEU A 5 23.27 -0.92 -3.97
C LEU A 5 23.61 0.03 -2.80
N ALA A 6 24.28 1.12 -3.07
CA ALA A 6 24.56 2.13 -2.05
C ALA A 6 23.45 3.18 -2.10
N TYR A 7 22.54 3.15 -1.13
CA TYR A 7 21.88 4.38 -0.70
C TYR A 7 22.95 5.26 -0.05
N ALA A 8 22.92 6.57 -0.30
CA ALA A 8 24.03 7.49 -0.03
C ALA A 8 24.62 7.45 1.40
N ASP A 9 23.86 7.01 2.41
CA ASP A 9 24.27 7.09 3.82
C ASP A 9 24.48 5.75 4.52
N GLY A 10 24.30 4.62 3.85
CA GLY A 10 24.55 3.29 4.46
C GLY A 10 23.67 2.92 5.67
N MET A 11 22.69 3.74 6.03
CA MET A 11 21.72 3.54 7.11
C MET A 11 20.30 3.36 6.55
N GLY A 12 19.33 2.96 7.39
CA GLY A 12 17.91 2.93 7.07
C GLY A 12 17.33 4.32 6.82
N VAL A 13 16.01 4.39 6.62
CA VAL A 13 15.29 5.67 6.50
C VAL A 13 15.38 6.47 7.80
N ASP A 14 15.79 7.74 7.72
CA ASP A 14 15.65 8.69 8.83
C ASP A 14 14.23 9.26 8.81
N PHE A 15 13.33 8.64 9.56
CA PHE A 15 11.92 9.00 9.59
C PHE A 15 11.67 10.41 10.14
N GLY A 16 12.51 10.92 11.04
CA GLY A 16 12.40 12.27 11.60
C GLY A 16 12.58 13.38 10.56
N LYS A 17 13.26 13.07 9.46
CA LYS A 17 13.43 14.01 8.33
C LYS A 17 12.35 13.89 7.25
N GLN A 18 11.41 12.93 7.36
CA GLN A 18 10.42 12.71 6.32
C GLN A 18 9.15 13.54 6.55
N THR A 19 8.58 14.00 5.43
CA THR A 19 7.18 14.39 5.31
C THR A 19 6.50 13.33 4.45
N VAL A 20 5.63 12.53 5.04
CA VAL A 20 5.06 11.35 4.40
C VAL A 20 3.61 11.60 4.01
N LEU A 21 3.30 11.50 2.72
CA LEU A 21 1.95 11.46 2.23
C LEU A 21 1.41 10.04 2.33
N VAL A 22 0.27 9.85 2.99
CA VAL A 22 -0.37 8.54 3.17
C VAL A 22 -1.79 8.58 2.62
N THR A 23 -2.05 7.79 1.58
CA THR A 23 -3.40 7.65 1.03
C THR A 23 -4.20 6.57 1.76
N GLY A 24 -5.54 6.75 1.83
CA GLY A 24 -6.40 5.84 2.58
C GLY A 24 -6.17 5.91 4.09
N ALA A 25 -5.71 7.07 4.59
CA ALA A 25 -5.29 7.27 5.98
C ALA A 25 -6.45 7.29 6.99
N SER A 26 -7.71 7.29 6.55
CA SER A 26 -8.87 7.38 7.46
C SER A 26 -9.20 6.09 8.22
N ALA A 27 -8.59 4.95 7.88
CA ALA A 27 -8.82 3.67 8.55
C ALA A 27 -7.70 2.64 8.28
N GLY A 28 -7.75 1.52 8.98
CA GLY A 28 -6.99 0.30 8.69
C GLY A 28 -5.47 0.50 8.60
N ILE A 29 -4.86 -0.05 7.55
CA ILE A 29 -3.41 -0.03 7.34
C ILE A 29 -2.90 1.40 7.14
N GLY A 30 -3.66 2.28 6.44
CA GLY A 30 -3.26 3.67 6.22
C GLY A 30 -3.21 4.50 7.51
N ALA A 31 -4.22 4.38 8.37
CA ALA A 31 -4.22 5.02 9.69
C ALA A 31 -3.08 4.49 10.58
N GLU A 32 -2.78 3.22 10.47
CA GLU A 32 -1.68 2.62 11.23
C GLU A 32 -0.30 3.05 10.71
N PHE A 33 -0.12 3.22 9.38
CA PHE A 33 1.07 3.88 8.83
C PHE A 33 1.25 5.27 9.43
N ALA A 34 0.17 6.07 9.47
CA ALA A 34 0.22 7.41 10.05
C ALA A 34 0.68 7.37 11.52
N ARG A 35 0.15 6.44 12.34
CA ARG A 35 0.55 6.28 13.74
C ARG A 35 2.03 5.91 13.91
N GLN A 36 2.49 4.87 13.20
CA GLN A 36 3.87 4.40 13.35
C GLN A 36 4.89 5.39 12.77
N LEU A 37 4.54 6.12 11.71
CA LEU A 37 5.37 7.18 11.16
C LEU A 37 5.47 8.39 12.09
N ALA A 38 4.32 8.84 12.65
CA ALA A 38 4.30 9.91 13.66
C ALA A 38 5.12 9.55 14.90
N ALA A 39 5.00 8.32 15.39
CA ALA A 39 5.79 7.82 16.53
C ALA A 39 7.31 7.82 16.27
N ARG A 40 7.72 7.83 14.99
CA ARG A 40 9.12 7.97 14.56
C ARG A 40 9.52 9.40 14.18
N GLY A 41 8.64 10.38 14.44
CA GLY A 41 8.92 11.81 14.24
C GLY A 41 8.64 12.31 12.82
N SER A 42 8.03 11.52 11.93
CA SER A 42 7.67 11.99 10.58
C SER A 42 6.56 13.02 10.63
N ARG A 43 6.66 14.05 9.79
CA ARG A 43 5.56 14.92 9.42
C ARG A 43 4.64 14.18 8.46
N LEU A 44 3.34 14.46 8.47
CA LEU A 44 2.35 13.69 7.73
C LEU A 44 1.45 14.57 6.88
N VAL A 45 1.07 14.03 5.72
CA VAL A 45 -0.06 14.48 4.90
C VAL A 45 -1.02 13.31 4.77
N LEU A 46 -2.16 13.39 5.43
CA LEU A 46 -3.18 12.35 5.48
C LEU A 46 -4.21 12.58 4.39
N VAL A 47 -4.40 11.62 3.50
CA VAL A 47 -5.29 11.74 2.34
C VAL A 47 -6.36 10.66 2.38
N ALA A 48 -7.64 11.05 2.38
CA ALA A 48 -8.80 10.16 2.19
C ALA A 48 -10.06 10.99 1.94
N ARG A 49 -11.20 10.32 1.66
CA ARG A 49 -12.50 10.98 1.46
C ARG A 49 -13.14 11.47 2.76
N ARG A 50 -12.98 10.72 3.87
CA ARG A 50 -13.63 10.99 5.17
C ARG A 50 -12.82 12.00 5.96
N LYS A 51 -13.10 13.30 5.74
CA LYS A 51 -12.36 14.41 6.35
C LYS A 51 -12.43 14.41 7.87
N ASP A 52 -13.59 14.15 8.42
CA ASP A 52 -13.85 14.05 9.86
C ASP A 52 -12.90 13.06 10.55
N ARG A 53 -12.78 11.85 10.01
CA ARG A 53 -11.87 10.83 10.55
C ARG A 53 -10.39 11.19 10.38
N LEU A 54 -10.05 11.90 9.31
CA LEU A 54 -8.68 12.38 9.11
C LEU A 54 -8.31 13.45 10.13
N GLU A 55 -9.21 14.39 10.42
CA GLU A 55 -8.99 15.43 11.42
C GLU A 55 -8.86 14.84 12.83
N GLU A 56 -9.75 13.91 13.19
CA GLU A 56 -9.65 13.21 14.48
C GLU A 56 -8.29 12.51 14.64
N LEU A 57 -7.87 11.75 13.62
CA LEU A 57 -6.55 11.11 13.63
C LEU A 57 -5.42 12.13 13.70
N ALA A 58 -5.51 13.22 12.95
CA ALA A 58 -4.50 14.28 12.94
C ALA A 58 -4.35 14.94 14.31
N GLU A 59 -5.46 15.26 14.99
CA GLU A 59 -5.45 15.82 16.34
C GLU A 59 -4.79 14.86 17.35
N GLN A 60 -5.15 13.57 17.30
CA GLN A 60 -4.52 12.55 18.14
C GLN A 60 -3.00 12.48 17.92
N LEU A 61 -2.55 12.49 16.66
CA LEU A 61 -1.13 12.39 16.32
C LEU A 61 -0.34 13.65 16.70
N ARG A 62 -0.91 14.85 16.48
CA ARG A 62 -0.32 16.11 16.92
C ARG A 62 -0.16 16.16 18.44
N ALA A 63 -1.19 15.76 19.17
CA ALA A 63 -1.18 15.75 20.64
C ALA A 63 -0.17 14.76 21.22
N THR A 64 -0.10 13.53 20.64
CA THR A 64 0.72 12.45 21.19
C THR A 64 2.19 12.56 20.78
N HIS A 65 2.48 12.91 19.51
CA HIS A 65 3.83 12.83 18.96
C HIS A 65 4.46 14.21 18.68
N ARG A 66 3.68 15.31 18.77
CA ARG A 66 4.14 16.69 18.51
C ARG A 66 4.72 16.88 17.09
N VAL A 67 4.19 16.13 16.11
CA VAL A 67 4.56 16.24 14.70
C VAL A 67 3.54 17.08 13.93
N ALA A 68 3.98 17.72 12.84
CA ALA A 68 3.05 18.40 11.93
C ALA A 68 2.25 17.35 11.14
N VAL A 69 0.93 17.54 11.09
CA VAL A 69 0.00 16.67 10.34
C VAL A 69 -0.95 17.57 9.55
N HIS A 70 -0.97 17.38 8.24
CA HIS A 70 -1.88 18.06 7.32
C HIS A 70 -2.95 17.07 6.85
N VAL A 71 -4.16 17.56 6.62
CA VAL A 71 -5.30 16.76 6.16
C VAL A 71 -5.73 17.25 4.79
N VAL A 72 -5.87 16.34 3.86
CA VAL A 72 -6.36 16.57 2.50
C VAL A 72 -7.54 15.63 2.22
N ALA A 73 -8.73 16.18 2.10
CA ALA A 73 -9.92 15.42 1.74
C ALA A 73 -10.00 15.27 0.22
N ALA A 74 -9.74 14.07 -0.30
CA ALA A 74 -9.73 13.82 -1.74
C ALA A 74 -10.39 12.49 -2.10
N ASP A 75 -11.12 12.48 -3.22
CA ASP A 75 -11.60 11.26 -3.87
C ASP A 75 -10.55 10.83 -4.91
N LEU A 76 -9.90 9.71 -4.63
CA LEU A 76 -8.83 9.18 -5.47
C LEU A 76 -9.34 8.52 -6.77
N ALA A 77 -10.64 8.28 -6.92
CA ALA A 77 -11.22 7.77 -8.16
C ALA A 77 -11.29 8.84 -9.27
N GLN A 78 -11.06 10.10 -8.95
CA GLN A 78 -11.18 11.20 -9.90
C GLN A 78 -9.97 11.27 -10.85
N PRO A 79 -10.17 11.39 -12.16
CA PRO A 79 -9.07 11.54 -13.12
C PRO A 79 -8.19 12.76 -12.81
N GLY A 80 -6.88 12.66 -13.05
CA GLY A 80 -5.91 13.72 -12.79
C GLY A 80 -5.62 13.94 -11.30
N ILE A 81 -5.95 12.97 -10.46
CA ILE A 81 -5.77 13.09 -9.00
C ILE A 81 -4.30 13.28 -8.61
N GLY A 82 -3.36 12.70 -9.34
CA GLY A 82 -1.93 12.83 -9.06
C GLY A 82 -1.45 14.28 -9.11
N GLU A 83 -1.77 14.98 -10.19
CA GLU A 83 -1.36 16.39 -10.38
C GLU A 83 -2.07 17.32 -9.41
N ARG A 84 -3.38 17.12 -9.19
CA ARG A 84 -4.16 17.91 -8.23
C ARG A 84 -3.61 17.77 -6.81
N LEU A 85 -3.35 16.53 -6.40
CA LEU A 85 -2.80 16.25 -5.08
C LEU A 85 -1.39 16.86 -4.93
N ALA A 86 -0.52 16.72 -5.94
CA ALA A 86 0.80 17.33 -5.91
C ALA A 86 0.74 18.85 -5.79
N ALA A 87 -0.17 19.51 -6.52
CA ALA A 87 -0.38 20.96 -6.42
C ALA A 87 -0.89 21.37 -5.03
N GLU A 88 -1.85 20.65 -4.47
CA GLU A 88 -2.44 20.93 -3.15
C GLU A 88 -1.42 20.80 -2.01
N VAL A 89 -0.50 19.83 -2.11
CA VAL A 89 0.50 19.58 -1.06
C VAL A 89 1.88 20.19 -1.35
N ALA A 90 2.04 21.00 -2.40
CA ALA A 90 3.33 21.56 -2.82
C ALA A 90 4.07 22.29 -1.70
N GLY A 91 3.32 23.00 -0.83
CA GLY A 91 3.87 23.73 0.32
C GLY A 91 4.30 22.87 1.51
N PHE A 92 3.99 21.57 1.53
CA PHE A 92 4.26 20.72 2.70
C PHE A 92 5.62 20.00 2.63
N GLY A 93 6.31 20.06 1.50
CA GLY A 93 7.63 19.45 1.32
C GLY A 93 7.60 17.92 1.45
N VAL A 94 6.71 17.26 0.72
CA VAL A 94 6.58 15.79 0.71
C VAL A 94 7.87 15.13 0.23
N THR A 95 8.44 14.27 1.07
CA THR A 95 9.68 13.52 0.80
C THR A 95 9.47 12.01 0.69
N SER A 96 8.28 11.54 1.04
CA SER A 96 7.93 10.12 0.99
C SER A 96 6.44 9.92 0.73
N VAL A 97 6.07 8.82 0.08
CA VAL A 97 4.68 8.49 -0.25
C VAL A 97 4.37 7.05 0.13
N VAL A 98 3.18 6.85 0.72
CA VAL A 98 2.55 5.54 0.93
C VAL A 98 1.23 5.53 0.15
N ASN A 99 1.21 4.88 -1.01
CA ASN A 99 0.01 4.58 -1.77
C ASN A 99 -0.66 3.34 -1.15
N ASN A 100 -1.56 3.61 -0.20
CA ASN A 100 -2.24 2.56 0.54
C ASN A 100 -3.75 2.49 0.23
N ALA A 101 -4.36 3.56 -0.23
CA ALA A 101 -5.78 3.55 -0.58
C ALA A 101 -6.11 2.42 -1.55
N GLY A 102 -7.21 1.75 -1.30
CA GLY A 102 -7.70 0.67 -2.14
C GLY A 102 -8.89 -0.01 -1.48
N PHE A 103 -9.68 -0.66 -2.29
CA PHE A 103 -10.79 -1.51 -1.84
C PHE A 103 -10.95 -2.67 -2.83
N GLY A 104 -11.75 -3.65 -2.48
CA GLY A 104 -12.05 -4.78 -3.34
C GLY A 104 -13.54 -5.06 -3.35
N ASN A 105 -13.98 -5.80 -4.34
CA ASN A 105 -15.31 -6.37 -4.43
C ASN A 105 -15.22 -7.89 -4.32
N PHE A 106 -16.29 -8.48 -3.81
CA PHE A 106 -16.41 -9.93 -3.70
C PHE A 106 -17.76 -10.39 -4.22
N GLY A 107 -17.74 -11.19 -5.28
CA GLY A 107 -18.92 -11.71 -5.95
C GLY A 107 -18.56 -12.38 -7.27
N ALA A 108 -19.52 -13.05 -7.89
CA ALA A 108 -19.36 -13.58 -9.24
C ALA A 108 -19.22 -12.41 -10.23
N PHE A 109 -18.18 -12.43 -11.06
CA PHE A 109 -17.85 -11.28 -11.93
C PHE A 109 -19.01 -10.77 -12.78
N HIS A 110 -19.88 -11.68 -13.25
CA HIS A 110 -21.04 -11.32 -14.07
C HIS A 110 -22.20 -10.69 -13.28
N GLU A 111 -22.14 -10.70 -11.95
CA GLU A 111 -23.12 -10.11 -11.04
C GLU A 111 -22.61 -8.79 -10.44
N GLU A 112 -21.34 -8.49 -10.62
CA GLU A 112 -20.74 -7.25 -10.09
C GLU A 112 -21.23 -6.00 -10.83
N GLU A 113 -21.54 -4.95 -10.09
CA GLU A 113 -21.93 -3.67 -10.64
C GLU A 113 -20.80 -3.02 -11.45
N PRO A 114 -20.97 -2.73 -12.77
CA PRO A 114 -19.89 -2.23 -13.62
C PRO A 114 -19.26 -0.92 -13.10
N GLU A 115 -20.05 -0.05 -12.47
CA GLU A 115 -19.56 1.21 -11.91
C GLU A 115 -18.63 0.97 -10.73
N ARG A 116 -18.95 -0.01 -9.88
CA ARG A 116 -18.12 -0.36 -8.73
C ARG A 116 -16.78 -0.96 -9.17
N LEU A 117 -16.78 -1.78 -10.24
CA LEU A 117 -15.55 -2.28 -10.85
C LEU A 117 -14.69 -1.16 -11.46
N ARG A 118 -15.32 -0.17 -12.12
CA ARG A 118 -14.59 1.02 -12.62
C ARG A 118 -13.95 1.81 -11.49
N GLN A 119 -14.67 2.04 -10.40
CA GLN A 119 -14.14 2.73 -9.21
C GLN A 119 -13.00 1.96 -8.55
N GLU A 120 -13.07 0.63 -8.49
CA GLU A 120 -12.00 -0.23 -7.99
C GLU A 120 -10.72 -0.04 -8.81
N VAL A 121 -10.82 -0.11 -10.14
CA VAL A 121 -9.66 0.11 -11.04
C VAL A 121 -9.15 1.56 -10.92
N ALA A 122 -10.05 2.54 -10.83
CA ALA A 122 -9.66 3.94 -10.69
C ALA A 122 -8.83 4.19 -9.40
N VAL A 123 -9.23 3.63 -8.27
CA VAL A 123 -8.51 3.82 -7.00
C VAL A 123 -7.28 2.92 -6.91
N ASP A 124 -7.41 1.63 -7.25
CA ASP A 124 -6.37 0.64 -7.00
C ASP A 124 -5.26 0.64 -8.05
N VAL A 125 -5.53 1.20 -9.25
CA VAL A 125 -4.56 1.26 -10.37
C VAL A 125 -4.28 2.70 -10.77
N ASN A 126 -5.29 3.42 -11.28
CA ASN A 126 -5.06 4.74 -11.88
C ASN A 126 -4.49 5.73 -10.84
N ALA A 127 -5.08 5.81 -9.66
CA ALA A 127 -4.58 6.69 -8.59
C ALA A 127 -3.15 6.34 -8.18
N VAL A 128 -2.81 5.04 -8.08
CA VAL A 128 -1.44 4.61 -7.75
C VAL A 128 -0.45 5.06 -8.82
N VAL A 129 -0.81 4.92 -10.09
CA VAL A 129 0.05 5.37 -11.22
C VAL A 129 0.19 6.89 -11.23
N GLU A 130 -0.93 7.62 -11.16
CA GLU A 130 -0.94 9.07 -11.22
C GLU A 130 -0.18 9.72 -10.05
N ILE A 131 -0.42 9.24 -8.82
CA ILE A 131 0.28 9.73 -7.63
C ILE A 131 1.77 9.36 -7.70
N SER A 132 2.10 8.12 -8.06
CA SER A 132 3.50 7.74 -8.25
C SER A 132 4.18 8.63 -9.32
N ARG A 133 3.53 8.89 -10.45
CA ARG A 133 4.06 9.75 -11.53
C ARG A 133 4.27 11.19 -11.07
N ALA A 134 3.33 11.75 -10.32
CA ALA A 134 3.41 13.12 -9.85
C ALA A 134 4.53 13.34 -8.81
N PHE A 135 4.83 12.32 -8.00
CA PHE A 135 5.81 12.44 -6.91
C PHE A 135 7.17 11.81 -7.20
N ILE A 136 7.29 10.86 -8.17
CA ILE A 136 8.53 10.08 -8.33
C ILE A 136 9.76 10.96 -8.60
N GLU A 137 9.62 11.98 -9.43
CA GLU A 137 10.73 12.85 -9.80
C GLU A 137 11.24 13.71 -8.63
N PRO A 138 10.40 14.48 -7.90
CA PRO A 138 10.84 15.18 -6.71
C PRO A 138 11.36 14.25 -5.60
N LEU A 139 10.80 13.04 -5.43
CA LEU A 139 11.32 12.06 -4.47
C LEU A 139 12.72 11.55 -4.85
N ARG A 140 12.98 11.31 -6.14
CA ARG A 140 14.30 10.92 -6.65
C ARG A 140 15.32 12.05 -6.50
N ALA A 141 14.92 13.28 -6.81
CA ALA A 141 15.78 14.46 -6.64
C ALA A 141 16.15 14.71 -5.18
N ASN A 142 15.23 14.42 -4.25
CA ASN A 142 15.47 14.53 -2.81
C ASN A 142 16.45 13.47 -2.29
N GLY A 143 16.40 12.26 -2.81
CA GLY A 143 17.42 11.21 -2.62
C GLY A 143 17.47 10.53 -1.26
N HIS A 144 16.52 10.79 -0.34
CA HIS A 144 16.52 10.19 1.01
C HIS A 144 15.15 9.72 1.53
N GLY A 145 14.14 9.74 0.69
CA GLY A 145 12.77 9.33 1.03
C GLY A 145 12.44 7.90 0.60
N PHE A 146 11.14 7.62 0.60
CA PHE A 146 10.62 6.32 0.16
C PHE A 146 9.28 6.45 -0.58
N LEU A 147 9.02 5.48 -1.45
CA LEU A 147 7.74 5.21 -2.08
C LEU A 147 7.32 3.78 -1.71
N VAL A 148 6.23 3.63 -0.98
CA VAL A 148 5.64 2.34 -0.65
C VAL A 148 4.29 2.22 -1.34
N ASN A 149 4.13 1.22 -2.20
CA ASN A 149 2.84 0.87 -2.78
C ASN A 149 2.28 -0.38 -2.08
N VAL A 150 1.03 -0.30 -1.65
CA VAL A 150 0.38 -1.42 -0.93
C VAL A 150 -0.38 -2.28 -1.93
N ALA A 151 0.18 -3.46 -2.21
CA ALA A 151 -0.45 -4.54 -2.96
C ALA A 151 -1.28 -5.44 -2.02
N SER A 152 -1.20 -6.76 -2.19
CA SER A 152 -1.88 -7.77 -1.38
C SER A 152 -1.26 -9.14 -1.63
N MET A 153 -1.53 -10.11 -0.77
CA MET A 153 -1.35 -11.53 -1.09
C MET A 153 -2.12 -11.97 -2.34
N ALA A 154 -3.24 -11.31 -2.64
CA ALA A 154 -4.01 -11.49 -3.87
C ALA A 154 -3.20 -11.22 -5.16
N ALA A 155 -2.13 -10.43 -5.08
CA ALA A 155 -1.22 -10.16 -6.19
C ALA A 155 -0.43 -11.39 -6.67
N HIS A 156 -0.25 -12.38 -5.81
CA HIS A 156 0.64 -13.52 -6.06
C HIS A 156 -0.06 -14.76 -6.64
N GLN A 157 -1.39 -14.71 -6.76
CA GLN A 157 -2.22 -15.83 -7.20
C GLN A 157 -3.53 -15.36 -7.82
N ALA A 158 -4.24 -16.25 -8.53
CA ALA A 158 -5.60 -15.96 -8.97
C ALA A 158 -6.56 -15.90 -7.76
N THR A 159 -7.51 -14.97 -7.81
CA THR A 159 -8.49 -14.72 -6.74
C THR A 159 -9.91 -14.85 -7.31
N PRO A 160 -10.45 -16.06 -7.46
CA PRO A 160 -11.84 -16.24 -7.83
C PRO A 160 -12.77 -15.46 -6.90
N TRP A 161 -13.89 -14.95 -7.44
CA TRP A 161 -14.86 -14.05 -6.76
C TRP A 161 -14.31 -12.70 -6.30
N SER A 162 -13.03 -12.41 -6.59
CA SER A 162 -12.38 -11.11 -6.39
C SER A 162 -11.40 -10.87 -7.52
N SER A 163 -11.81 -11.19 -8.75
CA SER A 163 -10.90 -11.27 -9.91
C SER A 163 -10.29 -9.92 -10.26
N VAL A 164 -11.08 -8.84 -10.21
CA VAL A 164 -10.60 -7.47 -10.49
C VAL A 164 -9.62 -7.03 -9.41
N TYR A 165 -9.96 -7.22 -8.14
CA TYR A 165 -9.06 -6.90 -7.03
C TYR A 165 -7.70 -7.60 -7.14
N GLY A 166 -7.72 -8.92 -7.37
CA GLY A 166 -6.46 -9.66 -7.55
C GLY A 166 -5.63 -9.15 -8.72
N ALA A 167 -6.28 -8.79 -9.83
CA ALA A 167 -5.62 -8.22 -10.99
C ALA A 167 -5.04 -6.82 -10.70
N THR A 168 -5.79 -5.93 -10.01
CA THR A 168 -5.27 -4.61 -9.62
C THR A 168 -4.05 -4.72 -8.70
N LYS A 169 -4.07 -5.65 -7.75
CA LYS A 169 -2.95 -5.84 -6.82
C LYS A 169 -1.74 -6.52 -7.49
N ALA A 170 -1.96 -7.37 -8.49
CA ALA A 170 -0.89 -7.91 -9.34
C ALA A 170 -0.25 -6.80 -10.21
N PHE A 171 -1.06 -5.87 -10.72
CA PHE A 171 -0.57 -4.67 -11.39
C PHE A 171 0.33 -3.84 -10.48
N VAL A 172 -0.13 -3.52 -9.26
CA VAL A 172 0.64 -2.73 -8.27
C VAL A 172 1.96 -3.41 -7.93
N LEU A 173 1.96 -4.73 -7.77
CA LEU A 173 3.18 -5.51 -7.53
C LEU A 173 4.18 -5.31 -8.66
N SER A 174 3.80 -5.64 -9.89
CA SER A 174 4.69 -5.57 -11.06
C SER A 174 5.14 -4.13 -11.36
N PHE A 175 4.23 -3.16 -11.27
CA PHE A 175 4.53 -1.73 -11.44
C PHE A 175 5.60 -1.25 -10.46
N THR A 176 5.45 -1.62 -9.19
CA THR A 176 6.40 -1.20 -8.15
C THR A 176 7.77 -1.86 -8.32
N GLU A 177 7.82 -3.11 -8.77
CA GLU A 177 9.07 -3.80 -9.11
C GLU A 177 9.82 -3.08 -10.23
N GLY A 178 9.10 -2.56 -11.26
CA GLY A 178 9.67 -1.71 -12.31
C GLY A 178 10.26 -0.41 -11.74
N LEU A 179 9.47 0.34 -10.98
CA LEU A 179 9.91 1.59 -10.36
C LEU A 179 11.11 1.42 -9.41
N TRP A 180 11.19 0.27 -8.73
CA TRP A 180 12.32 -0.05 -7.86
C TRP A 180 13.63 -0.12 -8.66
N ILE A 181 13.64 -0.76 -9.83
CA ILE A 181 14.82 -0.81 -10.72
C ILE A 181 15.15 0.58 -11.27
N GLU A 182 14.14 1.32 -11.76
CA GLU A 182 14.32 2.65 -12.33
C GLU A 182 14.83 3.70 -11.33
N SER A 183 14.57 3.48 -10.03
CA SER A 183 15.00 4.40 -8.97
C SER A 183 16.37 4.04 -8.37
N ARG A 184 17.06 3.03 -8.90
CA ARG A 184 18.39 2.65 -8.40
C ARG A 184 19.40 3.79 -8.60
N GLY A 185 20.22 4.02 -7.60
CA GLY A 185 21.24 5.07 -7.61
C GLY A 185 20.75 6.48 -7.32
N THR A 186 19.44 6.69 -7.13
CA THR A 186 18.86 8.01 -6.81
C THR A 186 18.74 8.27 -5.31
N GLY A 187 18.97 7.25 -4.46
CA GLY A 187 18.73 7.32 -3.01
C GLY A 187 17.27 7.08 -2.62
N LEU A 188 16.30 7.23 -3.53
CA LEU A 188 14.88 6.91 -3.26
C LEU A 188 14.71 5.40 -3.01
N ARG A 189 14.02 5.06 -1.94
CA ARG A 189 13.67 3.67 -1.59
C ARG A 189 12.28 3.34 -2.09
N VAL A 190 12.17 2.47 -3.07
CA VAL A 190 10.88 2.01 -3.60
C VAL A 190 10.63 0.59 -3.10
N MET A 191 9.41 0.32 -2.62
CA MET A 191 9.05 -0.99 -2.09
C MET A 191 7.57 -1.29 -2.28
N VAL A 192 7.23 -2.55 -2.60
CA VAL A 192 5.87 -3.05 -2.52
C VAL A 192 5.62 -3.79 -1.20
N LEU A 193 4.51 -3.48 -0.54
CA LEU A 193 4.02 -4.22 0.62
C LEU A 193 2.86 -5.11 0.20
N SER A 194 2.94 -6.41 0.49
CA SER A 194 1.85 -7.38 0.25
C SER A 194 1.28 -7.89 1.59
N PRO A 195 0.23 -7.24 2.13
CA PRO A 195 -0.49 -7.75 3.29
C PRO A 195 -1.22 -9.06 2.99
N GLY A 196 -1.34 -9.91 4.00
CA GLY A 196 -2.36 -10.96 4.04
C GLY A 196 -3.69 -10.44 4.57
N ALA A 197 -4.61 -11.35 4.90
CA ALA A 197 -5.86 -10.98 5.56
C ALA A 197 -5.57 -10.17 6.82
N THR A 198 -6.12 -8.96 6.90
CA THR A 198 -5.83 -7.98 7.95
C THR A 198 -7.14 -7.46 8.54
N ARG A 199 -7.23 -7.40 9.86
CA ARG A 199 -8.41 -6.87 10.57
C ARG A 199 -8.53 -5.37 10.33
N THR A 200 -9.40 -5.00 9.40
CA THR A 200 -9.70 -3.62 8.99
C THR A 200 -11.12 -3.59 8.45
N GLU A 201 -11.66 -2.40 8.21
CA GLU A 201 -12.96 -2.20 7.54
C GLU A 201 -12.99 -2.77 6.08
N PHE A 202 -11.88 -3.28 5.57
CA PHE A 202 -11.78 -3.77 4.19
C PHE A 202 -12.78 -4.89 3.89
N PHE A 203 -12.95 -5.85 4.81
CA PHE A 203 -13.86 -6.99 4.62
C PHE A 203 -15.33 -6.56 4.68
N GLU A 204 -15.68 -5.61 5.54
CA GLU A 204 -17.01 -4.99 5.61
C GLU A 204 -17.33 -4.26 4.29
N VAL A 205 -16.39 -3.47 3.79
CA VAL A 205 -16.54 -2.68 2.54
C VAL A 205 -16.65 -3.58 1.31
N SER A 206 -15.92 -4.70 1.28
CA SER A 206 -15.92 -5.64 0.16
C SER A 206 -17.09 -6.61 0.16
N GLY A 207 -17.87 -6.70 1.24
CA GLY A 207 -18.93 -7.69 1.40
C GLY A 207 -18.41 -9.12 1.56
N SER A 208 -17.17 -9.29 2.04
CA SER A 208 -16.47 -10.58 2.09
C SER A 208 -16.10 -11.01 3.51
N GLU A 209 -16.94 -10.72 4.49
CA GLU A 209 -16.71 -11.11 5.89
C GLU A 209 -16.53 -12.63 6.03
N ASP A 210 -17.29 -13.40 5.27
CA ASP A 210 -17.21 -14.87 5.24
C ASP A 210 -15.87 -15.39 4.70
N MET A 211 -15.23 -14.66 3.78
CA MET A 211 -13.89 -15.02 3.27
C MET A 211 -12.80 -14.93 4.34
N ALA A 212 -12.99 -14.06 5.32
CA ALA A 212 -12.09 -13.94 6.46
C ALA A 212 -12.30 -15.07 7.48
N ALA A 213 -13.44 -15.75 7.44
CA ALA A 213 -13.77 -16.85 8.33
C ALA A 213 -12.77 -18.00 8.11
N GLY A 214 -12.00 -18.32 9.14
CA GLY A 214 -10.99 -19.40 9.10
C GLY A 214 -9.58 -18.97 8.69
N LEU A 215 -9.35 -17.72 8.26
CA LEU A 215 -8.00 -17.19 8.03
C LEU A 215 -7.44 -16.58 9.32
N ARG A 216 -6.17 -16.87 9.62
CA ARG A 216 -5.46 -16.13 10.68
C ARG A 216 -5.20 -14.71 10.21
N MET A 217 -6.07 -13.78 10.64
CA MET A 217 -5.92 -12.36 10.32
C MET A 217 -4.78 -11.73 11.12
N GLN A 218 -4.01 -10.89 10.43
CA GLN A 218 -3.05 -10.00 11.06
C GLN A 218 -3.74 -8.73 11.56
N THR A 219 -3.11 -8.05 12.53
CA THR A 219 -3.46 -6.66 12.84
C THR A 219 -2.81 -5.70 11.85
N ALA A 220 -3.38 -4.52 11.64
CA ALA A 220 -2.76 -3.45 10.85
C ALA A 220 -1.36 -3.11 11.38
N GLY A 221 -1.18 -3.14 12.72
CA GLY A 221 0.11 -2.91 13.39
C GLY A 221 1.20 -3.88 12.97
N GLU A 222 0.89 -5.18 12.90
CA GLU A 222 1.85 -6.21 12.44
C GLU A 222 2.25 -6.03 10.97
N VAL A 223 1.28 -5.65 10.13
CA VAL A 223 1.48 -5.39 8.71
C VAL A 223 2.41 -4.19 8.52
N VAL A 224 2.08 -3.05 9.13
CA VAL A 224 2.88 -1.82 9.02
C VAL A 224 4.26 -2.01 9.63
N ALA A 225 4.37 -2.65 10.79
CA ALA A 225 5.67 -2.96 11.39
C ALA A 225 6.57 -3.80 10.46
N THR A 226 5.98 -4.62 9.57
CA THR A 226 6.76 -5.36 8.57
C THR A 226 7.37 -4.42 7.51
N ALA A 227 6.61 -3.43 7.03
CA ALA A 227 7.10 -2.40 6.11
C ALA A 227 8.16 -1.51 6.78
N MET A 228 7.90 -1.05 7.99
CA MET A 228 8.83 -0.19 8.75
C MET A 228 10.19 -0.88 8.96
N ARG A 229 10.18 -2.16 9.38
CA ARG A 229 11.42 -2.95 9.49
C ARG A 229 12.17 -3.12 8.17
N ALA A 230 11.47 -3.15 7.05
CA ALA A 230 12.11 -3.22 5.74
C ALA A 230 12.76 -1.90 5.34
N LEU A 231 12.13 -0.78 5.66
CA LEU A 231 12.68 0.57 5.47
C LEU A 231 13.84 0.88 6.42
N ASP A 232 13.89 0.26 7.60
CA ASP A 232 15.02 0.36 8.53
C ASP A 232 16.30 -0.32 8.00
N ARG A 233 16.19 -1.19 7.00
CA ARG A 233 17.37 -1.89 6.46
C ARG A 233 18.25 -0.95 5.65
N ARG A 234 19.55 -1.22 5.67
CA ARG A 234 20.52 -0.53 4.80
C ARG A 234 20.13 -0.63 3.31
N VAL A 235 19.65 -1.80 2.89
CA VAL A 235 19.12 -2.03 1.54
C VAL A 235 17.66 -2.43 1.69
N THR A 236 16.76 -1.58 1.21
CA THR A 236 15.32 -1.87 1.18
C THR A 236 15.03 -2.95 0.13
N PRO A 237 14.38 -4.06 0.49
CA PRO A 237 13.99 -5.07 -0.49
C PRO A 237 12.95 -4.51 -1.46
N VAL A 238 12.89 -5.05 -2.67
CA VAL A 238 11.86 -4.67 -3.67
C VAL A 238 10.45 -4.86 -3.14
N GLY A 239 10.23 -5.91 -2.35
CA GLY A 239 8.92 -6.18 -1.75
C GLY A 239 9.01 -7.00 -0.48
N VAL A 240 7.99 -6.84 0.34
CA VAL A 240 7.81 -7.61 1.56
C VAL A 240 6.39 -8.16 1.66
N ILE A 241 6.29 -9.42 2.02
CA ILE A 241 5.03 -10.08 2.35
C ILE A 241 4.89 -10.11 3.87
N SER A 242 3.78 -9.57 4.37
CA SER A 242 3.48 -9.59 5.81
C SER A 242 3.01 -10.98 6.25
N GLY A 243 3.56 -11.47 7.36
CA GLY A 243 3.25 -12.78 7.92
C GLY A 243 4.12 -13.91 7.38
N ARG A 244 4.59 -14.78 8.29
CA ARG A 244 5.46 -15.93 7.95
C ARG A 244 4.75 -16.93 7.04
N MET A 245 3.49 -17.29 7.38
CA MET A 245 2.70 -18.24 6.60
C MET A 245 2.42 -17.69 5.19
N ASN A 246 2.08 -16.41 5.06
CA ASN A 246 1.85 -15.77 3.77
C ASN A 246 3.08 -15.85 2.86
N ARG A 247 4.28 -15.68 3.41
CA ARG A 247 5.55 -15.85 2.65
C ARG A 247 5.72 -17.27 2.14
N VAL A 248 5.44 -18.26 2.99
CA VAL A 248 5.51 -19.68 2.60
C VAL A 248 4.50 -20.00 1.50
N LEU A 249 3.26 -19.51 1.65
CA LEU A 249 2.20 -19.73 0.65
C LEU A 249 2.52 -19.06 -0.70
N ALA A 250 3.03 -17.81 -0.67
CA ALA A 250 3.45 -17.12 -1.89
C ALA A 250 4.62 -17.83 -2.58
N PHE A 251 5.59 -18.30 -1.82
CA PHE A 251 6.73 -19.08 -2.36
C PHE A 251 6.25 -20.41 -2.97
N ALA A 252 5.41 -21.16 -2.26
CA ALA A 252 4.87 -22.41 -2.74
C ALA A 252 4.01 -22.22 -4.00
N GLY A 253 3.13 -21.24 -4.00
CA GLY A 253 2.29 -20.89 -5.16
C GLY A 253 3.11 -20.49 -6.39
N ARG A 254 4.24 -19.81 -6.19
CA ARG A 254 5.10 -19.38 -7.29
C ARG A 254 5.97 -20.51 -7.87
N HIS A 255 6.45 -21.43 -7.03
CA HIS A 255 7.50 -22.39 -7.41
C HIS A 255 7.02 -23.86 -7.46
N LEU A 256 5.96 -24.24 -6.75
CA LEU A 256 5.52 -25.62 -6.59
C LEU A 256 4.17 -25.92 -7.22
N ALA A 257 3.42 -24.91 -7.67
CA ALA A 257 2.11 -25.08 -8.25
C ALA A 257 1.98 -24.35 -9.60
N SER A 258 1.29 -24.96 -10.57
CA SER A 258 0.89 -24.21 -11.75
C SER A 258 -0.18 -23.17 -11.39
N ARG A 259 -0.25 -22.04 -12.15
CA ARG A 259 -1.27 -21.00 -11.92
C ARG A 259 -2.70 -21.60 -11.95
N ALA A 260 -2.96 -22.54 -12.84
CA ALA A 260 -4.25 -23.22 -12.94
C ALA A 260 -4.56 -24.09 -11.70
N MET A 261 -3.56 -24.78 -11.15
CA MET A 261 -3.72 -25.55 -9.92
C MET A 261 -4.02 -24.66 -8.72
N GLY A 262 -3.29 -23.56 -8.58
CA GLY A 262 -3.53 -22.56 -7.53
C GLY A 262 -4.95 -21.98 -7.63
N ALA A 263 -5.40 -21.57 -8.81
CA ALA A 263 -6.75 -21.05 -9.05
C ALA A 263 -7.84 -22.05 -8.65
N ARG A 264 -7.68 -23.33 -9.02
CA ARG A 264 -8.63 -24.40 -8.65
C ARG A 264 -8.68 -24.65 -7.15
N MET A 265 -7.52 -24.62 -6.49
CA MET A 265 -7.43 -24.82 -5.04
C MET A 265 -8.16 -23.71 -4.28
N ILE A 266 -7.90 -22.45 -4.64
CA ILE A 266 -8.57 -21.29 -4.02
C ILE A 266 -10.06 -21.31 -4.33
N GLY A 267 -10.45 -21.58 -5.59
CA GLY A 267 -11.86 -21.70 -5.96
C GLY A 267 -12.64 -22.72 -5.13
N ARG A 268 -12.03 -23.87 -4.81
CA ARG A 268 -12.64 -24.87 -3.93
C ARG A 268 -12.72 -24.44 -2.46
N MET A 269 -11.78 -23.65 -1.98
CA MET A 269 -11.81 -23.15 -0.61
C MET A 269 -12.95 -22.14 -0.43
N VAL A 270 -13.12 -21.24 -1.38
CA VAL A 270 -14.16 -20.19 -1.34
C VAL A 270 -15.57 -20.76 -1.51
N GLN A 271 -15.77 -21.80 -2.33
CA GLN A 271 -17.09 -22.43 -2.50
C GLN A 271 -17.55 -23.28 -1.29
N ARG A 272 -16.71 -23.51 -0.32
CA ARG A 272 -17.02 -24.30 0.89
C ARG A 272 -17.27 -23.44 2.12
N SER A 273 -17.03 -22.14 2.03
CA SER A 273 -17.39 -21.13 3.03
C SER A 273 -18.76 -20.53 2.72
#